data_0b298e4f1f5a5e2d4c17855fad5b4a83
#
_entry.id   0b298e4f1f5a5e2d4c17855fad5b4a83
#
_cell.length_a   1.000
_cell.length_b   1.000
_cell.length_c   1.000
_cell.angle_alpha   90.00
_cell.angle_beta   90.00
_cell.angle_gamma   90.00
#
_symmetry.space_group_name_H-M   'P 1'
#
loop_
_entity.id
_entity.type
_entity.pdbx_description
1 polymer ?
#
loop_
_entity_poly.entity_id
_entity_poly.type
_entity_poly.pdbx_seq_one_letter_code
_entity_poly.pdbx_strand_id
1 'polypeptide(L)' 'MHTLAQLRAGALAGITRLDLSDNLSEFPREIFDLADSLEVLNLSGNALSSLPDDLHRLTRLRVLF' A
#
# COMPACT_ATOMS: atom_id res chain seq x y z
N MET A 1 11.83 2.76 -4.19
CA MET A 1 10.56 2.26 -4.71
C MET A 1 10.41 0.78 -4.41
N HIS A 2 9.21 0.35 -4.06
CA HIS A 2 8.93 -1.04 -3.72
C HIS A 2 8.25 -1.74 -4.89
N THR A 3 8.18 -3.06 -4.84
CA THR A 3 7.49 -3.85 -5.86
C THR A 3 6.36 -4.66 -5.24
N LEU A 4 5.38 -5.01 -6.07
CA LEU A 4 4.28 -5.88 -5.65
C LEU A 4 4.80 -7.25 -5.21
N ALA A 5 5.84 -7.75 -5.86
CA ALA A 5 6.46 -9.02 -5.49
C ALA A 5 7.05 -8.98 -4.08
N GLN A 6 7.72 -7.88 -3.71
CA GLN A 6 8.22 -7.69 -2.35
C GLN A 6 7.09 -7.68 -1.32
N LEU A 7 6.00 -6.98 -1.64
CA LEU A 7 4.84 -6.91 -0.77
C LEU A 7 4.23 -8.29 -0.55
N ARG A 8 4.03 -9.05 -1.61
CA ARG A 8 3.44 -10.40 -1.54
C ARG A 8 4.33 -11.40 -0.85
N ALA A 9 5.65 -11.21 -0.94
CA ALA A 9 6.61 -12.09 -0.29
C ALA A 9 6.74 -11.83 1.22
N GLY A 10 6.09 -10.79 1.75
CA GLY A 10 6.24 -10.41 3.15
C GLY A 10 7.54 -9.69 3.47
N ALA A 11 8.29 -9.27 2.45
CA ALA A 11 9.59 -8.64 2.62
C ALA A 11 9.51 -7.20 3.16
N LEU A 12 8.32 -6.62 3.20
CA LEU A 12 8.11 -5.23 3.59
C LEU A 12 7.47 -5.08 4.97
N ALA A 13 7.44 -6.14 5.77
CA ALA A 13 6.85 -6.10 7.12
C ALA A 13 7.56 -5.02 7.96
N GLY A 14 6.76 -4.18 8.63
CA GLY A 14 7.26 -3.15 9.53
C GLY A 14 7.65 -1.83 8.88
N ILE A 15 7.56 -1.69 7.56
CA ILE A 15 7.88 -0.41 6.93
C ILE A 15 6.83 0.64 7.27
N THR A 16 7.25 1.91 7.30
CA THR A 16 6.35 3.03 7.58
C THR A 16 5.93 3.78 6.33
N ARG A 17 6.68 3.63 5.23
CA ARG A 17 6.36 4.25 3.95
C ARG A 17 6.41 3.21 2.85
N LEU A 18 5.36 3.14 2.05
CA LEU A 18 5.28 2.28 0.88
C LEU A 18 5.12 3.14 -0.37
N ASP A 19 6.05 3.01 -1.30
CA ASP A 19 5.98 3.64 -2.62
C ASP A 19 5.82 2.53 -3.65
N LEU A 20 4.63 2.42 -4.24
CA LEU A 20 4.31 1.33 -5.14
C LEU A 20 3.77 1.90 -6.45
N SER A 21 4.55 1.74 -7.52
CA SER A 21 4.16 2.14 -8.86
C SER A 21 4.48 0.98 -9.80
N ASP A 22 3.47 0.16 -10.09
CA ASP A 22 3.64 -1.11 -10.78
C ASP A 22 2.49 -1.37 -11.76
N ASN A 23 1.99 -0.31 -12.40
CA ASN A 23 0.84 -0.34 -13.29
C ASN A 23 -0.38 -1.01 -12.67
N LEU A 24 -0.63 -0.74 -11.40
CA LEU A 24 -1.73 -1.36 -10.68
C LEU A 24 -3.07 -0.87 -11.20
N SER A 25 -3.95 -1.80 -11.52
CA SER A 25 -5.35 -1.49 -11.84
C SER A 25 -6.28 -1.71 -10.65
N GLU A 26 -5.82 -2.45 -9.65
CA GLU A 26 -6.57 -2.73 -8.43
C GLU A 26 -5.69 -2.48 -7.22
N PHE A 27 -6.30 -2.09 -6.10
CA PHE A 27 -5.63 -1.91 -4.83
C PHE A 27 -5.15 -3.27 -4.32
N PRO A 28 -3.84 -3.45 -4.09
CA PRO A 28 -3.33 -4.73 -3.58
C PRO A 28 -3.77 -4.91 -2.12
N ARG A 29 -4.56 -5.93 -1.86
CA ARG A 29 -5.07 -6.20 -0.50
C ARG A 29 -3.94 -6.53 0.48
N GLU A 30 -2.81 -6.98 -0.01
CA GLU A 30 -1.63 -7.26 0.81
C GLU A 30 -1.10 -6.03 1.55
N ILE A 31 -1.47 -4.84 1.12
CA ILE A 31 -1.12 -3.59 1.83
C ILE A 31 -1.67 -3.61 3.26
N PHE A 32 -2.81 -4.27 3.48
CA PHE A 32 -3.38 -4.38 4.82
C PHE A 32 -2.50 -5.18 5.80
N ASP A 33 -1.59 -6.00 5.29
CA ASP A 33 -0.61 -6.69 6.13
C ASP A 33 0.35 -5.71 6.82
N LEU A 34 0.42 -4.46 6.33
CA LEU A 34 1.27 -3.41 6.90
C LEU A 34 0.50 -2.47 7.83
N ALA A 35 -0.72 -2.83 8.23
CA ALA A 35 -1.60 -1.95 9.00
C ALA A 35 -0.98 -1.49 10.34
N ASP A 36 -0.11 -2.31 10.92
CA ASP A 36 0.51 -1.98 12.22
C ASP A 36 1.63 -0.94 12.11
N SER A 37 2.13 -0.67 10.93
CA SER A 37 3.31 0.20 10.76
C SER A 37 3.14 1.29 9.70
N LEU A 38 2.30 1.07 8.68
CA LEU A 38 2.25 1.96 7.52
C LEU A 38 1.68 3.33 7.87
N GLU A 39 2.45 4.37 7.60
CA GLU A 39 2.06 5.77 7.85
C GLU A 39 1.90 6.56 6.54
N VAL A 40 2.69 6.25 5.53
CA VAL A 40 2.66 6.93 4.24
C VAL A 40 2.47 5.89 3.14
N LEU A 41 1.43 6.07 2.33
CA LEU A 41 1.14 5.20 1.20
C LEU A 41 1.14 6.05 -0.07
N ASN A 42 2.08 5.77 -0.96
CA ASN A 42 2.18 6.43 -2.24
C ASN A 42 1.82 5.44 -3.35
N LEU A 43 0.67 5.66 -3.98
CA LEU A 43 0.15 4.87 -5.10
C LEU A 43 0.07 5.69 -6.39
N SER A 44 0.76 6.81 -6.45
CA SER A 44 0.77 7.62 -7.66
C SER A 44 1.42 6.87 -8.82
N GLY A 45 1.02 7.22 -10.05
CA GLY A 45 1.54 6.55 -11.24
C GLY A 45 0.90 5.21 -11.56
N ASN A 46 -0.18 4.85 -10.86
CA ASN A 46 -0.94 3.64 -11.15
C ASN A 46 -2.25 3.98 -11.87
N ALA A 47 -2.97 2.96 -12.27
CA ALA A 47 -4.24 3.08 -13.00
C ALA A 47 -5.43 2.68 -12.13
N LEU A 48 -5.37 2.98 -10.84
CA LEU A 48 -6.45 2.65 -9.91
C LEU A 48 -7.68 3.50 -10.22
N SER A 49 -8.84 2.85 -10.29
CA SER A 49 -10.12 3.54 -10.49
C SER A 49 -10.85 3.79 -9.18
N SER A 50 -10.47 3.10 -8.11
CA SER A 50 -11.11 3.23 -6.80
C SER A 50 -10.18 2.74 -5.70
N LEU A 51 -10.53 3.10 -4.46
CA LEU A 51 -9.88 2.61 -3.25
C LEU A 51 -10.85 1.67 -2.53
N PRO A 52 -10.34 0.72 -1.72
CA PRO A 52 -11.22 -0.18 -1.00
C PRO A 52 -12.05 0.54 0.07
N ASP A 53 -13.25 0.05 0.31
CA ASP A 53 -14.15 0.63 1.31
C ASP A 53 -13.60 0.50 2.73
N ASP A 54 -12.72 -0.47 2.96
CA ASP A 54 -12.14 -0.74 4.27
C ASP A 54 -10.73 -0.15 4.45
N LEU A 55 -10.42 0.92 3.71
CA LEU A 55 -9.13 1.60 3.83
C LEU A 55 -8.83 2.06 5.26
N HIS A 56 -9.86 2.29 6.06
CA HIS A 56 -9.75 2.66 7.48
C HIS A 56 -9.03 1.60 8.34
N ARG A 57 -8.85 0.39 7.83
CA ARG A 57 -8.07 -0.64 8.52
C ARG A 57 -6.59 -0.27 8.65
N LEU A 58 -6.11 0.64 7.79
CA LEU A 58 -4.77 1.20 7.91
C LEU A 58 -4.77 2.29 8.97
N THR A 59 -4.83 1.88 10.24
CA THR A 59 -5.10 2.77 11.37
C THR A 59 -3.98 3.76 11.66
N ARG A 60 -2.78 3.53 11.14
CA ARG A 60 -1.63 4.44 11.32
C ARG A 60 -1.39 5.33 10.11
N LEU A 61 -2.20 5.16 9.05
CA LEU A 61 -2.00 5.91 7.82
C LEU A 61 -2.26 7.40 8.05
N ARG A 62 -1.30 8.23 7.66
CA ARG A 62 -1.34 9.69 7.81
C ARG A 62 -1.37 10.39 6.47
N VAL A 63 -0.72 9.83 5.46
CA VAL A 63 -0.55 10.46 4.15
C VAL A 63 -0.86 9.44 3.07
N LEU A 64 -1.69 9.82 2.11
CA LEU A 64 -2.05 9.01 0.96
C LEU A 64 -1.86 9.85 -0.31
N PHE A 65 -1.05 9.33 -1.25
CA PHE A 65 -0.87 9.94 -2.56
C PHE A 65 -1.51 9.09 -3.65
#